data_128a77c8111d6a686cdb1001c8eb0ee2
#
_entry.id   128a77c8111d6a686cdb1001c8eb0ee2
#
_cell.length_a   1.000
_cell.length_b   1.000
_cell.length_c   1.000
_cell.angle_alpha   90.00
_cell.angle_beta   90.00
_cell.angle_gamma   90.00
#
_symmetry.space_group_name_H-M   'P 1'
#
loop_
_entity.id
_entity.type
_entity.pdbx_description
1 polymer ?
#
loop_
_entity_poly.entity_id
_entity_poly.type
_entity_poly.pdbx_seq_one_letter_code
_entity_poly.pdbx_strand_id
1 'polypeptide(L)'
;EPRRQEYMVPVLEQLGLTFVPGVLVQPREGYVADYLWARFTPEGARLEPIFARMLELDNVLTMPSAAAIRKIGDRGFEAIPVFTTETTGCWNELETKNFSLEEPRLNTALGEEEKAYVTGYALRRDVKGKEQRVFVLGDADCISNGELGANREFRRSNYALTDGMFRWLVYDEYPIDV
;
A
#
# COMPACT_ATOMS: atom_id res chain seq x y z
N GLU A 1 -0.88 -13.98 -7.85
CA GLU A 1 -0.70 -14.41 -9.25
C GLU A 1 0.09 -13.36 -10.03
N PRO A 2 1.32 -13.67 -10.50
CA PRO A 2 2.17 -12.69 -11.20
C PRO A 2 1.48 -12.03 -12.41
N ARG A 3 0.58 -12.74 -13.08
CA ARG A 3 -0.10 -12.25 -14.29
C ARG A 3 -1.06 -11.08 -14.06
N ARG A 4 -1.63 -10.91 -12.87
CA ARG A 4 -2.56 -9.80 -12.61
C ARG A 4 -1.84 -8.44 -12.51
N GLN A 5 -0.62 -8.43 -11.99
CA GLN A 5 0.20 -7.23 -11.94
C GLN A 5 0.57 -6.73 -13.35
N GLU A 6 0.86 -7.63 -14.29
CA GLU A 6 1.24 -7.28 -15.66
C GLU A 6 0.17 -6.43 -16.37
N TYR A 7 -1.12 -6.67 -16.13
CA TYR A 7 -2.19 -5.87 -16.72
C TYR A 7 -2.26 -4.43 -16.18
N MET A 8 -1.79 -4.21 -14.97
CA MET A 8 -1.81 -2.87 -14.34
C MET A 8 -0.55 -2.05 -14.65
N VAL A 9 0.55 -2.69 -15.08
CA VAL A 9 1.81 -2.00 -15.36
C VAL A 9 1.63 -0.86 -16.37
N PRO A 10 0.96 -1.01 -17.53
CA PRO A 10 0.79 0.10 -18.47
C PRO A 10 0.03 1.30 -17.90
N VAL A 11 -0.93 1.06 -16.99
CA VAL A 11 -1.66 2.12 -16.29
C VAL A 11 -0.75 2.83 -15.30
N LEU A 12 -0.01 2.08 -14.50
CA LEU A 12 0.93 2.64 -13.53
C LEU A 12 2.02 3.47 -14.20
N GLU A 13 2.56 3.03 -15.33
CA GLU A 13 3.59 3.76 -16.08
C GLU A 13 3.09 5.12 -16.61
N GLN A 14 1.82 5.24 -16.96
CA GLN A 14 1.21 6.55 -17.30
C GLN A 14 1.13 7.48 -16.08
N LEU A 15 1.12 6.93 -14.89
CA LEU A 15 1.15 7.67 -13.62
C LEU A 15 2.59 7.90 -13.11
N GLY A 16 3.60 7.40 -13.79
CA GLY A 16 5.00 7.47 -13.36
C GLY A 16 5.38 6.46 -12.29
N LEU A 17 4.61 5.39 -12.16
CA LEU A 17 4.78 4.33 -11.17
C LEU A 17 5.01 2.98 -11.85
N THR A 18 5.55 2.01 -11.11
CA THR A 18 5.57 0.59 -11.49
C THR A 18 5.61 -0.28 -10.24
N PHE A 19 5.34 -1.57 -10.40
CA PHE A 19 5.57 -2.54 -9.33
C PHE A 19 7.05 -2.86 -9.16
N VAL A 20 7.46 -3.14 -7.95
CA VAL A 20 8.72 -3.82 -7.65
C VAL A 20 8.52 -5.31 -7.94
N PRO A 21 9.45 -5.99 -8.60
CA PRO A 21 9.34 -7.43 -8.84
C PRO A 21 9.21 -8.23 -7.55
N GLY A 22 8.45 -9.33 -7.62
CA GLY A 22 8.23 -10.23 -6.50
C GLY A 22 6.97 -9.93 -5.68
N VAL A 23 6.80 -10.67 -4.61
CA VAL A 23 5.74 -10.48 -3.61
C VAL A 23 6.38 -9.97 -2.34
N LEU A 24 5.79 -8.99 -1.69
CA LEU A 24 6.29 -8.54 -0.41
C LEU A 24 6.00 -9.58 0.66
N VAL A 25 7.02 -9.90 1.45
CA VAL A 25 6.90 -10.78 2.61
C VAL A 25 7.41 -10.10 3.87
N GLN A 26 6.78 -10.44 4.98
CA GLN A 26 7.11 -9.94 6.31
C GLN A 26 6.80 -11.05 7.32
N PRO A 27 7.66 -12.09 7.42
CA PRO A 27 7.43 -13.23 8.29
C PRO A 27 7.18 -12.81 9.74
N ARG A 28 6.06 -13.25 10.29
CA ARG A 28 5.63 -12.98 11.67
C ARG A 28 5.00 -14.23 12.25
N GLU A 29 5.23 -14.46 13.53
CA GLU A 29 4.62 -15.58 14.23
C GLU A 29 3.08 -15.50 14.17
N GLY A 30 2.45 -16.61 13.79
CA GLY A 30 0.99 -16.72 13.68
C GLY A 30 0.37 -16.16 12.39
N TYR A 31 1.17 -15.66 11.44
CA TYR A 31 0.70 -15.11 10.18
C TYR A 31 1.41 -15.74 8.98
N VAL A 32 0.73 -15.80 7.85
CA VAL A 32 1.35 -16.15 6.56
C VAL A 32 2.32 -15.04 6.18
N ALA A 33 3.47 -15.39 5.60
CA ALA A 33 4.56 -14.45 5.38
C ALA A 33 4.19 -13.25 4.49
N ASP A 34 3.24 -13.41 3.57
CA ASP A 34 2.74 -12.34 2.71
C ASP A 34 1.59 -11.52 3.32
N TYR A 35 1.27 -11.71 4.60
CA TYR A 35 0.33 -10.89 5.34
C TYR A 35 1.06 -9.67 5.93
N LEU A 36 1.11 -8.60 5.15
CA LEU A 36 1.90 -7.42 5.50
C LEU A 36 1.23 -6.51 6.52
N TRP A 37 2.07 -5.83 7.28
CA TRP A 37 1.72 -4.68 8.09
C TRP A 37 2.43 -3.44 7.53
N ALA A 38 1.66 -2.47 7.10
CA ALA A 38 2.15 -1.18 6.67
C ALA A 38 1.69 -0.07 7.63
N ARG A 39 2.38 1.07 7.61
CA ARG A 39 2.05 2.26 8.41
C ARG A 39 1.94 3.47 7.52
N PHE A 40 1.14 4.43 7.94
CA PHE A 40 1.12 5.73 7.28
C PHE A 40 2.48 6.42 7.37
N THR A 41 2.88 7.03 6.28
CA THR A 41 4.06 7.91 6.26
C THR A 41 3.71 9.29 6.81
N PRO A 42 4.69 10.09 7.26
CA PRO A 42 4.43 11.49 7.63
C PRO A 42 3.87 12.33 6.48
N GLU A 43 4.25 12.04 5.23
CA GLU A 43 3.74 12.69 4.03
C GLU A 43 2.28 12.31 3.77
N GLY A 44 1.98 11.01 3.82
CA GLY A 44 0.62 10.49 3.66
C GLY A 44 -0.33 10.97 4.75
N ALA A 45 0.16 11.08 5.97
CA ALA A 45 -0.62 11.56 7.11
C ALA A 45 -1.12 13.01 6.97
N ARG A 46 -0.46 13.82 6.12
CA ARG A 46 -0.89 15.21 5.85
C ARG A 46 -2.07 15.32 4.88
N LEU A 47 -2.44 14.22 4.22
CA LEU A 47 -3.53 14.23 3.26
C LEU A 47 -4.91 14.34 3.93
N GLU A 48 -5.07 13.68 5.08
CA GLU A 48 -6.33 13.61 5.81
C GLU A 48 -6.12 13.56 7.32
N PRO A 49 -6.96 14.23 8.12
CA PRO A 49 -6.84 14.20 9.58
C PRO A 49 -6.91 12.79 10.18
N ILE A 50 -7.69 11.89 9.57
CA ILE A 50 -7.82 10.51 10.02
C ILE A 50 -6.51 9.73 9.81
N PHE A 51 -5.76 10.00 8.76
CA PHE A 51 -4.44 9.39 8.51
C PHE A 51 -3.40 9.88 9.52
N ALA A 52 -3.41 11.18 9.84
CA ALA A 52 -2.56 11.75 10.90
C ALA A 52 -2.82 11.07 12.24
N ARG A 53 -4.10 10.85 12.56
CA ARG A 53 -4.49 10.17 13.80
C ARG A 53 -4.03 8.71 13.83
N MET A 54 -4.05 8.01 12.70
CA MET A 54 -3.57 6.62 12.62
C MET A 54 -2.05 6.54 12.78
N LEU A 55 -1.31 7.51 12.23
CA LEU A 55 0.13 7.62 12.42
C LEU A 55 0.48 7.88 13.89
N GLU A 56 -0.19 8.83 14.55
CA GLU A 56 0.02 9.14 15.97
C GLU A 56 -0.23 7.93 16.89
N LEU A 57 -1.22 7.10 16.56
CA LEU A 57 -1.57 5.91 17.32
C LEU A 57 -0.71 4.69 17.02
N ASP A 58 0.23 4.81 16.08
CA ASP A 58 1.04 3.71 15.55
C ASP A 58 0.19 2.51 15.09
N ASN A 59 -0.97 2.79 14.52
CA ASN A 59 -1.85 1.77 14.01
C ASN A 59 -1.32 1.21 12.69
N VAL A 60 -1.51 -0.09 12.46
CA VAL A 60 -1.09 -0.77 11.24
C VAL A 60 -2.22 -0.89 10.23
N LEU A 61 -1.83 -0.92 8.95
CA LEU A 61 -2.66 -1.38 7.84
C LEU A 61 -2.30 -2.83 7.54
N THR A 62 -3.30 -3.69 7.42
CA THR A 62 -3.09 -5.07 6.98
C THR A 62 -3.31 -5.17 5.48
N MET A 63 -2.34 -5.75 4.79
CA MET A 63 -2.29 -5.80 3.33
C MET A 63 -1.88 -7.21 2.87
N PRO A 64 -2.84 -8.13 2.71
CA PRO A 64 -2.55 -9.49 2.24
C PRO A 64 -1.99 -9.51 0.82
N SER A 65 -0.87 -10.18 0.60
CA SER A 65 -0.23 -10.35 -0.72
C SER A 65 0.05 -9.04 -1.47
N ALA A 66 0.36 -7.97 -0.76
CA ALA A 66 0.58 -6.66 -1.36
C ALA A 66 1.81 -6.61 -2.26
N ALA A 67 1.72 -5.85 -3.34
CA ALA A 67 2.85 -5.48 -4.17
C ALA A 67 3.47 -4.16 -3.70
N ALA A 68 4.79 -4.09 -3.75
CA ALA A 68 5.50 -2.83 -3.62
C ALA A 68 5.34 -1.99 -4.89
N ILE A 69 5.23 -0.67 -4.70
CA ILE A 69 5.13 0.30 -5.79
C ILE A 69 6.33 1.23 -5.70
N ARG A 70 6.94 1.55 -6.85
CA ARG A 70 8.01 2.55 -6.92
C ARG A 70 7.74 3.60 -7.99
N LYS A 71 8.21 4.81 -7.74
CA LYS A 71 8.21 5.90 -8.73
C LYS A 71 9.30 5.62 -9.77
N ILE A 72 8.96 5.74 -11.06
CA ILE A 72 9.89 5.53 -12.19
C ILE A 72 10.12 6.79 -13.02
N GLY A 73 9.32 7.83 -12.80
CA GLY A 73 9.47 9.08 -13.54
C GLY A 73 8.46 10.13 -13.10
N ASP A 74 8.58 11.31 -13.72
CA ASP A 74 7.62 12.38 -13.58
C ASP A 74 6.63 12.34 -14.76
N ARG A 75 5.36 12.24 -14.46
CA ARG A 75 4.24 12.30 -15.42
C ARG A 75 3.31 13.48 -15.13
N GLY A 76 3.85 14.51 -14.50
CA GLY A 76 3.11 15.71 -14.11
C GLY A 76 2.27 15.50 -12.84
N PHE A 77 2.40 14.38 -12.15
CA PHE A 77 1.80 14.15 -10.85
C PHE A 77 2.83 14.38 -9.73
N GLU A 78 2.42 15.08 -8.69
CA GLU A 78 3.04 14.94 -7.39
C GLU A 78 2.67 13.56 -6.84
N ALA A 79 3.65 12.71 -6.59
CA ALA A 79 3.45 11.37 -6.05
C ALA A 79 3.84 11.36 -4.57
N ILE A 80 2.86 11.16 -3.71
CA ILE A 80 2.98 11.16 -2.25
C ILE A 80 2.91 9.72 -1.76
N PRO A 81 3.99 9.14 -1.18
CA PRO A 81 3.90 7.83 -0.56
C PRO A 81 2.99 7.92 0.66
N VAL A 82 1.95 7.07 0.72
CA VAL A 82 0.96 7.14 1.81
C VAL A 82 1.25 6.14 2.89
N PHE A 83 1.64 4.92 2.52
CA PHE A 83 2.05 3.90 3.47
C PHE A 83 3.27 3.14 3.02
N THR A 84 3.99 2.64 4.01
CA THR A 84 5.23 1.88 3.83
C THR A 84 5.27 0.72 4.81
N THR A 85 5.99 -0.34 4.44
CA THR A 85 6.34 -1.42 5.36
C THR A 85 7.43 -0.95 6.33
N GLU A 86 7.78 -1.79 7.31
CA GLU A 86 8.94 -1.58 8.16
C GLU A 86 10.25 -1.69 7.37
N THR A 87 11.32 -1.09 7.89
CA THR A 87 12.64 -1.09 7.25
C THR A 87 13.38 -2.41 7.38
N THR A 88 12.98 -3.24 8.35
CA THR A 88 13.58 -4.54 8.66
C THR A 88 12.51 -5.63 8.67
N GLY A 89 12.91 -6.87 8.38
CA GLY A 89 11.99 -8.01 8.34
C GLY A 89 11.01 -8.01 7.17
N CYS A 90 11.20 -7.15 6.17
CA CYS A 90 10.38 -7.09 4.98
C CYS A 90 11.24 -7.05 3.72
N TRP A 91 10.96 -7.92 2.75
CA TRP A 91 11.65 -7.93 1.46
C TRP A 91 10.74 -8.33 0.30
N ASN A 92 11.22 -8.15 -0.91
CA ASN A 92 10.55 -8.60 -2.13
C ASN A 92 10.98 -10.04 -2.45
N GLU A 93 10.15 -11.01 -2.16
CA GLU A 93 10.37 -12.43 -2.39
C GLU A 93 10.16 -12.79 -3.86
N LEU A 94 11.15 -13.43 -4.48
CA LEU A 94 11.15 -13.77 -5.91
C LEU A 94 10.99 -15.26 -6.19
N GLU A 95 11.29 -16.13 -5.24
CA GLU A 95 11.36 -17.59 -5.41
C GLU A 95 10.13 -18.29 -4.85
N THR A 96 9.78 -18.01 -3.60
CA THR A 96 8.68 -18.68 -2.89
C THR A 96 7.33 -18.23 -3.44
N LYS A 97 6.49 -19.19 -3.80
CA LYS A 97 5.17 -18.93 -4.39
C LYS A 97 4.01 -19.38 -3.48
N ASN A 98 4.28 -20.23 -2.52
CA ASN A 98 3.27 -20.77 -1.62
C ASN A 98 3.73 -20.66 -0.17
N PHE A 99 3.42 -19.54 0.45
CA PHE A 99 3.81 -19.21 1.81
C PHE A 99 3.10 -20.04 2.90
N SER A 100 2.13 -20.87 2.52
CA SER A 100 1.51 -21.84 3.43
C SER A 100 2.31 -23.15 3.53
N LEU A 101 3.19 -23.42 2.58
CA LEU A 101 4.00 -24.63 2.51
C LEU A 101 5.50 -24.39 2.69
N GLU A 102 5.95 -23.19 2.33
CA GLU A 102 7.37 -22.83 2.30
C GLU A 102 7.58 -21.53 3.06
N GLU A 103 8.58 -21.52 3.93
CA GLU A 103 9.01 -20.31 4.62
C GLU A 103 9.95 -19.52 3.69
N PRO A 104 9.62 -18.25 3.34
CA PRO A 104 10.48 -17.45 2.48
C PRO A 104 11.80 -17.11 3.20
N ARG A 105 12.87 -17.01 2.43
CA ARG A 105 14.21 -16.67 2.92
C ARG A 105 14.87 -15.65 2.02
N LEU A 106 15.29 -14.54 2.57
CA LEU A 106 15.96 -13.47 1.84
C LEU A 106 17.16 -14.01 1.03
N ASN A 107 17.11 -13.85 -0.28
CA ASN A 107 18.15 -14.23 -1.23
C ASN A 107 18.64 -13.02 -2.03
N THR A 108 19.61 -12.29 -1.47
CA THR A 108 20.17 -11.09 -2.09
C THR A 108 20.86 -11.34 -3.43
N ALA A 109 21.28 -12.58 -3.71
CA ALA A 109 21.90 -12.94 -4.98
C ALA A 109 20.91 -12.89 -6.15
N LEU A 110 19.60 -13.00 -5.90
CA LEU A 110 18.54 -12.87 -6.88
C LEU A 110 18.00 -11.45 -7.01
N GLY A 111 18.49 -10.51 -6.22
CA GLY A 111 18.02 -9.13 -6.23
C GLY A 111 16.91 -8.85 -5.22
N GLU A 112 16.71 -9.75 -4.26
CA GLU A 112 15.86 -9.47 -3.11
C GLU A 112 16.55 -8.50 -2.16
N GLU A 113 15.79 -7.55 -1.65
CA GLU A 113 16.31 -6.52 -0.75
C GLU A 113 15.42 -6.38 0.48
N GLU A 114 16.04 -6.39 1.65
CA GLU A 114 15.38 -6.03 2.90
C GLU A 114 15.39 -4.51 3.08
N LYS A 115 14.22 -3.90 3.05
CA LYS A 115 14.04 -2.45 3.21
C LYS A 115 12.57 -2.08 3.43
N ALA A 116 12.31 -0.79 3.68
CA ALA A 116 10.97 -0.25 3.61
C ALA A 116 10.45 -0.21 2.15
N TYR A 117 9.23 -0.67 1.95
CA TYR A 117 8.56 -0.66 0.65
C TYR A 117 7.30 0.18 0.71
N VAL A 118 7.13 1.08 -0.26
CA VAL A 118 5.87 1.82 -0.40
C VAL A 118 4.83 0.89 -1.02
N THR A 119 3.66 0.79 -0.37
CA THR A 119 2.53 -0.04 -0.80
C THR A 119 1.31 0.77 -1.19
N GLY A 120 1.38 2.11 -1.12
CA GLY A 120 0.32 2.99 -1.59
C GLY A 120 0.82 4.39 -1.88
N TYR A 121 0.29 4.97 -2.96
CA TYR A 121 0.54 6.34 -3.38
C TYR A 121 -0.75 7.13 -3.56
N ALA A 122 -0.73 8.38 -3.12
CA ALA A 122 -1.67 9.42 -3.54
C ALA A 122 -0.98 10.27 -4.60
N LEU A 123 -1.65 10.48 -5.72
CA LEU A 123 -1.16 11.27 -6.84
C LEU A 123 -2.07 12.45 -7.06
N ARG A 124 -1.51 13.64 -7.22
CA ARG A 124 -2.30 14.83 -7.58
C ARG A 124 -1.59 15.67 -8.64
N ARG A 125 -2.35 16.34 -9.47
CA ARG A 125 -1.86 17.35 -10.42
C ARG A 125 -2.94 18.37 -10.74
N ASP A 126 -2.54 19.57 -11.12
CA ASP A 126 -3.45 20.56 -11.71
C ASP A 126 -3.56 20.38 -13.23
N VAL A 127 -4.77 20.38 -13.73
CA VAL A 127 -5.06 20.40 -15.16
C VAL A 127 -6.03 21.54 -15.46
N LYS A 128 -5.53 22.65 -15.97
CA LYS A 128 -6.33 23.84 -16.31
C LYS A 128 -7.14 24.38 -15.12
N GLY A 129 -6.51 24.47 -13.96
CA GLY A 129 -7.13 24.97 -12.73
C GLY A 129 -8.07 23.97 -12.04
N LYS A 130 -8.03 22.70 -12.44
CA LYS A 130 -8.75 21.62 -11.76
C LYS A 130 -7.74 20.58 -11.28
N GLU A 131 -7.75 20.31 -9.99
CA GLU A 131 -6.92 19.26 -9.41
C GLU A 131 -7.48 17.88 -9.80
N GLN A 132 -6.60 17.00 -10.28
CA GLN A 132 -6.91 15.59 -10.49
C GLN A 132 -6.23 14.78 -9.38
N ARG A 133 -6.95 13.84 -8.81
CA ARG A 133 -6.48 12.97 -7.75
C ARG A 133 -6.61 11.50 -8.16
N VAL A 134 -5.59 10.72 -7.84
CA VAL A 134 -5.58 9.26 -8.04
C VAL A 134 -5.00 8.63 -6.79
N PHE A 135 -5.63 7.57 -6.30
CA PHE A 135 -5.09 6.77 -5.22
C PHE A 135 -4.72 5.38 -5.74
N VAL A 136 -3.49 4.94 -5.47
CA VAL A 136 -2.96 3.66 -5.95
C VAL A 136 -2.62 2.80 -4.75
N LEU A 137 -3.19 1.60 -4.70
CA LEU A 137 -2.94 0.59 -3.68
C LEU A 137 -2.18 -0.59 -4.28
N GLY A 138 -1.20 -1.12 -3.56
CA GLY A 138 -0.49 -2.34 -3.90
C GLY A 138 -1.28 -3.62 -3.58
N ASP A 139 -2.42 -3.47 -2.93
CA ASP A 139 -3.32 -4.55 -2.54
C ASP A 139 -4.77 -4.05 -2.57
N ALA A 140 -5.66 -4.82 -3.20
CA ALA A 140 -7.09 -4.52 -3.22
C ALA A 140 -7.84 -5.14 -2.03
N ASP A 141 -7.31 -6.21 -1.45
CA ASP A 141 -7.95 -6.94 -0.36
C ASP A 141 -7.90 -6.16 0.97
N CYS A 142 -6.98 -5.22 1.10
CA CYS A 142 -6.88 -4.37 2.29
C CYS A 142 -8.14 -3.52 2.57
N ILE A 143 -8.98 -3.30 1.56
CA ILE A 143 -10.29 -2.62 1.69
C ILE A 143 -11.48 -3.59 1.52
N SER A 144 -11.23 -4.88 1.52
CA SER A 144 -12.29 -5.91 1.45
C SER A 144 -13.08 -6.00 2.75
N ASN A 145 -14.30 -6.53 2.66
CA ASN A 145 -15.13 -6.83 3.84
C ASN A 145 -14.42 -7.79 4.81
N GLY A 146 -13.60 -8.68 4.30
CA GLY A 146 -12.79 -9.60 5.11
C GLY A 146 -11.79 -8.85 6.00
N GLU A 147 -11.05 -7.91 5.43
CA GLU A 147 -10.08 -7.12 6.19
C GLU A 147 -10.76 -6.02 7.03
N LEU A 148 -11.78 -5.35 6.53
CA LEU A 148 -12.51 -4.33 7.30
C LEU A 148 -13.25 -4.91 8.50
N GLY A 149 -13.89 -6.07 8.32
CA GLY A 149 -14.72 -6.73 9.34
C GLY A 149 -13.96 -7.68 10.28
N ALA A 150 -12.71 -8.03 9.98
CA ALA A 150 -11.98 -8.99 10.80
C ALA A 150 -11.72 -8.47 12.23
N ASN A 151 -12.12 -9.24 13.24
CA ASN A 151 -11.80 -8.95 14.63
C ASN A 151 -10.39 -9.49 14.92
N ARG A 152 -9.44 -8.58 15.20
CA ARG A 152 -8.05 -8.93 15.50
C ARG A 152 -7.59 -8.26 16.79
N GLU A 153 -6.59 -8.83 17.43
CA GLU A 153 -6.07 -8.35 18.71
C GLU A 153 -5.30 -7.03 18.62
N PHE A 154 -4.79 -6.69 17.44
CA PHE A 154 -4.04 -5.45 17.21
C PHE A 154 -4.90 -4.36 16.56
N ARG A 155 -4.52 -3.10 16.78
CA ARG A 155 -5.22 -1.94 16.22
C ARG A 155 -4.91 -1.78 14.74
N ARG A 156 -5.95 -1.77 13.90
CA ARG A 156 -5.87 -1.66 12.45
C ARG A 156 -6.43 -0.33 11.96
N SER A 157 -5.91 0.09 10.82
CA SER A 157 -6.30 1.34 10.16
C SER A 157 -7.03 1.13 8.83
N ASN A 158 -7.40 -0.11 8.46
CA ASN A 158 -8.01 -0.39 7.16
C ASN A 158 -9.33 0.38 6.95
N TYR A 159 -10.17 0.49 7.98
CA TYR A 159 -11.36 1.33 7.89
C TYR A 159 -11.02 2.82 7.74
N ALA A 160 -10.05 3.32 8.51
CA ALA A 160 -9.58 4.69 8.41
C ALA A 160 -8.94 5.00 7.05
N LEU A 161 -8.22 4.02 6.46
CA LEU A 161 -7.74 4.12 5.08
C LEU A 161 -8.90 4.33 4.13
N THR A 162 -9.93 3.48 4.20
CA THR A 162 -11.06 3.52 3.29
C THR A 162 -11.79 4.86 3.37
N ASP A 163 -12.14 5.30 4.59
CA ASP A 163 -12.81 6.58 4.82
C ASP A 163 -11.96 7.76 4.34
N GLY A 164 -10.70 7.86 4.78
CA GLY A 164 -9.83 8.97 4.42
C GLY A 164 -9.48 9.00 2.92
N MET A 165 -9.29 7.83 2.30
CA MET A 165 -9.05 7.74 0.86
C MET A 165 -10.24 8.32 0.07
N PHE A 166 -11.47 7.93 0.42
CA PHE A 166 -12.66 8.46 -0.26
C PHE A 166 -12.84 9.94 0.00
N ARG A 167 -12.66 10.44 1.24
CA ARG A 167 -12.71 11.87 1.56
C ARG A 167 -11.72 12.65 0.71
N TRP A 168 -10.48 12.21 0.69
CA TRP A 168 -9.46 12.86 -0.11
C TRP A 168 -9.80 12.87 -1.61
N LEU A 169 -10.29 11.76 -2.18
CA LEU A 169 -10.64 11.68 -3.60
C LEU A 169 -11.80 12.60 -4.00
N VAL A 170 -12.75 12.85 -3.10
CA VAL A 170 -13.94 13.70 -3.36
C VAL A 170 -13.84 15.10 -2.75
N TYR A 171 -12.63 15.52 -2.32
CA TYR A 171 -12.39 16.88 -1.77
C TYR A 171 -13.19 17.20 -0.50
N ASP A 172 -13.45 16.21 0.34
CA ASP A 172 -14.39 16.31 1.48
C ASP A 172 -15.84 16.70 1.08
N GLU A 173 -16.14 16.77 -0.21
CA GLU A 173 -17.49 16.97 -0.71
C GLU A 173 -18.30 15.65 -0.66
N TYR A 174 -18.36 15.04 0.51
CA TYR A 174 -19.14 13.84 0.72
C TYR A 174 -20.59 14.21 0.92
N PRO A 175 -21.52 13.74 0.10
CA PRO A 175 -22.93 13.85 0.39
C PRO A 175 -23.33 12.80 1.44
N ILE A 176 -22.75 12.88 2.63
CA ILE A 176 -23.26 12.11 3.76
C ILE A 176 -24.21 13.01 4.53
N ASP A 177 -25.35 13.25 3.95
CA ASP A 177 -26.55 13.54 4.71
C ASP A 177 -27.13 12.19 5.16
N VAL A 178 -26.73 11.76 6.34
CA VAL A 178 -27.34 10.64 7.06
C VAL A 178 -28.00 11.19 8.29
#